data_fb2398e7d3d88e4279373e95fc9be664
#
_entry.id   fb2398e7d3d88e4279373e95fc9be664
#
_cell.length_a   1.000
_cell.length_b   1.000
_cell.length_c   1.000
_cell.angle_alpha   90.00
_cell.angle_beta   90.00
_cell.angle_gamma   90.00
#
_symmetry.space_group_name_H-M   'P 1'
#
loop_
_entity.id
_entity.type
_entity.pdbx_description
1 polymer ?
#
loop_
_entity_poly.entity_id
_entity_poly.type
_entity_poly.pdbx_seq_one_letter_code
_entity_poly.pdbx_strand_id
1 'polypeptide(L)'
;YNISSDVYIPNRLKDGYGPNISAFEKFIEKGIDTVITVDCGSASIKPLEYAYQNGVKVIVIDHHKVDTNLPKTFAHINPTRKEDKSNLNHLAAVGLTFLFVVALRRSLRERREFNDIKEPNLKKYLDVVALGTICDVVQLKSLNRAFVKEGLKIINNTEKAGLKSLCSVAKIENER
;
A
#
# COMPACT_ATOMS: atom_id res chain seq x y z
N TYR A 1 12.26 -9.33 2.06
CA TYR A 1 12.90 -9.40 0.72
C TYR A 1 14.32 -8.82 0.71
N ASN A 2 14.87 -8.43 1.86
CA ASN A 2 16.21 -7.83 2.00
C ASN A 2 16.48 -6.64 1.05
N ILE A 3 15.44 -5.85 0.81
CA ILE A 3 15.53 -4.62 0.01
C ILE A 3 15.67 -3.45 0.99
N SER A 4 16.69 -2.61 0.79
CA SER A 4 16.80 -1.33 1.50
C SER A 4 15.67 -0.42 1.05
N SER A 5 14.95 0.17 1.98
CA SER A 5 13.85 1.07 1.68
C SER A 5 13.72 2.16 2.73
N ASP A 6 13.41 3.36 2.27
CA ASP A 6 13.05 4.49 3.11
C ASP A 6 11.52 4.66 3.10
N VAL A 7 10.96 5.13 4.21
CA VAL A 7 9.55 5.50 4.30
C VAL A 7 9.44 7.01 4.41
N TYR A 8 8.63 7.61 3.54
CA TYR A 8 8.31 9.04 3.58
C TYR A 8 6.81 9.22 3.81
N ILE A 9 6.48 9.95 4.86
CA ILE A 9 5.11 10.36 5.18
C ILE A 9 5.07 11.88 5.13
N PRO A 10 4.33 12.48 4.16
CA PRO A 10 4.24 13.93 4.04
C PRO A 10 3.56 14.55 5.27
N ASN A 11 4.00 15.72 5.66
CA ASN A 11 3.33 16.49 6.70
C ASN A 11 2.06 17.12 6.11
N ARG A 12 0.89 16.68 6.60
CA ARG A 12 -0.40 17.11 6.04
C ARG A 12 -0.62 18.63 6.05
N LEU A 13 -0.07 19.33 7.05
CA LEU A 13 -0.23 20.78 7.18
C LEU A 13 0.73 21.57 6.28
N LYS A 14 1.92 21.02 6.00
CA LYS A 14 2.97 21.69 5.20
C LYS A 14 2.96 21.23 3.74
N ASP A 15 2.83 19.92 3.53
CA ASP A 15 3.04 19.28 2.24
C ASP A 15 1.73 18.94 1.53
N GLY A 16 0.60 18.98 2.25
CA GLY A 16 -0.71 18.58 1.73
C GLY A 16 -0.89 17.06 1.71
N TYR A 17 -1.79 16.60 0.83
CA TYR A 17 -2.07 15.18 0.65
C TYR A 17 -1.36 14.64 -0.59
N GLY A 18 -0.77 13.46 -0.45
CA GLY A 18 -0.14 12.74 -1.54
C GLY A 18 1.28 13.18 -1.86
N PRO A 19 1.85 12.69 -2.97
CA PRO A 19 3.20 13.02 -3.38
C PRO A 19 3.32 14.49 -3.82
N ASN A 20 4.47 15.10 -3.52
CA ASN A 20 4.80 16.46 -3.90
C ASN A 20 6.18 16.54 -4.52
N ILE A 21 6.48 17.63 -5.24
CA ILE A 21 7.75 17.80 -5.97
C ILE A 21 8.95 17.79 -5.01
N SER A 22 8.83 18.48 -3.85
CA SER A 22 9.94 18.57 -2.91
C SER A 22 10.32 17.21 -2.30
N ALA A 23 9.38 16.28 -2.20
CA ALA A 23 9.68 14.92 -1.80
C ALA A 23 10.49 14.18 -2.88
N PHE A 24 10.12 14.35 -4.16
CA PHE A 24 10.88 13.73 -5.26
C PHE A 24 12.27 14.35 -5.42
N GLU A 25 12.44 15.64 -5.21
CA GLU A 25 13.76 16.28 -5.17
C GLU A 25 14.68 15.59 -4.15
N LYS A 26 14.20 15.41 -2.92
CA LYS A 26 14.93 14.71 -1.86
C LYS A 26 15.24 13.24 -2.20
N PHE A 27 14.34 12.55 -2.90
CA PHE A 27 14.57 11.18 -3.32
C PHE A 27 15.64 11.10 -4.39
N ILE A 28 15.63 12.02 -5.36
CA ILE A 28 16.63 12.13 -6.41
C ILE A 28 18.01 12.43 -5.82
N GLU A 29 18.10 13.39 -4.90
CA GLU A 29 19.34 13.72 -4.19
C GLU A 29 19.93 12.52 -3.43
N LYS A 30 19.06 11.64 -2.91
CA LYS A 30 19.46 10.39 -2.24
C LYS A 30 19.77 9.24 -3.19
N GLY A 31 19.63 9.43 -4.50
CA GLY A 31 19.85 8.39 -5.51
C GLY A 31 18.75 7.32 -5.52
N ILE A 32 17.54 7.63 -5.06
CA ILE A 32 16.40 6.71 -5.09
C ILE A 32 15.84 6.71 -6.51
N ASP A 33 15.83 5.55 -7.14
CA ASP A 33 15.36 5.34 -8.53
C ASP A 33 13.92 4.81 -8.63
N THR A 34 13.41 4.26 -7.53
CA THR A 34 12.08 3.64 -7.52
C THR A 34 11.29 4.09 -6.29
N VAL A 35 10.08 4.61 -6.51
CA VAL A 35 9.16 5.08 -5.47
C VAL A 35 7.83 4.35 -5.61
N ILE A 36 7.28 3.86 -4.49
CA ILE A 36 5.94 3.29 -4.43
C ILE A 36 5.06 4.25 -3.63
N THR A 37 4.04 4.82 -4.26
CA THR A 37 3.01 5.57 -3.55
C THR A 37 1.88 4.64 -3.15
N VAL A 38 1.41 4.78 -1.91
CA VAL A 38 0.31 3.97 -1.38
C VAL A 38 -0.81 4.88 -0.89
N ASP A 39 -2.04 4.56 -1.25
CA ASP A 39 -3.25 5.30 -0.89
C ASP A 39 -3.26 6.75 -1.42
N CYS A 40 -2.49 7.03 -2.44
CA CYS A 40 -2.38 8.33 -3.09
C CYS A 40 -1.68 8.21 -4.44
N GLY A 41 -1.70 9.30 -5.21
CA GLY A 41 -0.91 9.42 -6.43
C GLY A 41 -1.75 9.45 -7.71
N SER A 42 -2.92 8.85 -7.74
CA SER A 42 -3.74 8.79 -8.96
C SER A 42 -4.12 10.17 -9.53
N ALA A 43 -4.29 11.16 -8.68
CA ALA A 43 -4.59 12.55 -9.07
C ALA A 43 -3.36 13.47 -9.11
N SER A 44 -2.16 12.95 -8.79
CA SER A 44 -0.95 13.77 -8.60
C SER A 44 -0.18 13.98 -9.90
N ILE A 45 -0.82 14.59 -10.93
CA ILE A 45 -0.26 14.73 -12.27
C ILE A 45 1.12 15.40 -12.26
N LYS A 46 1.22 16.63 -11.72
CA LYS A 46 2.46 17.41 -11.74
C LYS A 46 3.63 16.76 -11.00
N PRO A 47 3.46 16.28 -9.76
CA PRO A 47 4.55 15.62 -9.04
C PRO A 47 5.05 14.35 -9.72
N LEU A 48 4.14 13.54 -10.28
CA LEU A 48 4.53 12.30 -10.94
C LEU A 48 5.16 12.55 -12.31
N GLU A 49 4.73 13.58 -13.01
CA GLU A 49 5.38 14.02 -14.24
C GLU A 49 6.81 14.52 -13.98
N TYR A 50 7.02 15.30 -12.92
CA TYR A 50 8.35 15.70 -12.47
C TYR A 50 9.24 14.48 -12.18
N ALA A 51 8.72 13.50 -11.44
CA ALA A 51 9.44 12.26 -11.16
C ALA A 51 9.82 11.50 -12.44
N TYR A 52 8.87 11.38 -13.38
CA TYR A 52 9.10 10.74 -14.67
C TYR A 52 10.19 11.43 -15.49
N GLN A 53 10.17 12.77 -15.58
CA GLN A 53 11.16 13.57 -16.30
C GLN A 53 12.57 13.43 -15.71
N ASN A 54 12.67 13.18 -14.41
CA ASN A 54 13.93 12.95 -13.70
C ASN A 54 14.33 11.46 -13.58
N GLY A 55 13.69 10.57 -14.34
CA GLY A 55 14.07 9.16 -14.42
C GLY A 55 13.64 8.29 -13.22
N VAL A 56 12.83 8.83 -12.30
CA VAL A 56 12.32 8.07 -11.16
C VAL A 56 11.15 7.18 -11.60
N LYS A 57 11.26 5.88 -11.32
CA LYS A 57 10.20 4.91 -11.58
C LYS A 57 9.16 4.99 -10.45
N VAL A 58 7.95 5.45 -10.75
CA VAL A 58 6.88 5.51 -9.76
C VAL A 58 5.85 4.39 -9.99
N ILE A 59 5.61 3.60 -8.95
CA ILE A 59 4.52 2.63 -8.90
C ILE A 59 3.42 3.23 -8.01
N VAL A 60 2.25 3.48 -8.58
CA VAL A 60 1.08 3.99 -7.84
C VAL A 60 0.20 2.81 -7.42
N ILE A 61 -0.11 2.70 -6.13
CA ILE A 61 -1.11 1.77 -5.58
C ILE A 61 -2.17 2.60 -4.88
N ASP A 62 -3.30 2.78 -5.53
CA ASP A 62 -4.34 3.71 -5.10
C ASP A 62 -5.73 3.15 -5.40
N HIS A 63 -6.76 3.69 -4.75
CA HIS A 63 -8.15 3.28 -4.94
C HIS A 63 -9.11 4.48 -5.12
N HIS A 64 -8.58 5.68 -5.01
CA HIS A 64 -9.37 6.88 -5.23
C HIS A 64 -9.87 6.94 -6.68
N LYS A 65 -11.04 7.56 -6.86
CA LYS A 65 -11.58 7.78 -8.20
C LYS A 65 -10.59 8.55 -9.06
N VAL A 66 -10.44 8.10 -10.29
CA VAL A 66 -9.56 8.74 -11.26
C VAL A 66 -10.36 9.34 -12.38
N ASP A 67 -9.90 10.48 -12.87
CA ASP A 67 -10.36 11.08 -14.11
C ASP A 67 -9.76 10.35 -15.33
N THR A 68 -10.15 10.79 -16.52
CA THR A 68 -9.64 10.22 -17.77
C THR A 68 -8.14 10.47 -17.98
N ASN A 69 -7.59 11.51 -17.35
CA ASN A 69 -6.18 11.88 -17.48
C ASN A 69 -5.38 11.32 -16.29
N LEU A 70 -4.55 10.32 -16.56
CA LEU A 70 -3.70 9.70 -15.55
C LEU A 70 -2.27 10.24 -15.64
N PRO A 71 -1.55 10.36 -14.51
CA PRO A 71 -0.14 10.75 -14.54
C PRO A 71 0.72 9.67 -15.22
N LYS A 72 1.82 10.10 -15.82
CA LYS A 72 2.85 9.18 -16.34
C LYS A 72 3.54 8.49 -15.19
N THR A 73 3.50 7.15 -15.16
CA THR A 73 4.05 6.32 -14.10
C THR A 73 4.67 5.06 -14.70
N PHE A 74 5.56 4.41 -13.95
CA PHE A 74 6.08 3.09 -14.33
C PHE A 74 4.99 2.02 -14.28
N ALA A 75 4.15 2.07 -13.22
CA ALA A 75 2.96 1.23 -13.09
C ALA A 75 1.88 1.96 -12.29
N HIS A 76 0.61 1.72 -12.63
CA HIS A 76 -0.53 2.34 -11.97
C HIS A 76 -1.57 1.28 -11.62
N ILE A 77 -1.60 0.88 -10.36
CA ILE A 77 -2.53 -0.09 -9.80
C ILE A 77 -3.67 0.69 -9.14
N ASN A 78 -4.80 0.75 -9.84
CA ASN A 78 -6.00 1.37 -9.32
C ASN A 78 -7.24 0.76 -10.01
N PRO A 79 -8.10 0.03 -9.27
CA PRO A 79 -9.24 -0.69 -9.84
C PRO A 79 -10.43 0.23 -10.21
N THR A 80 -10.32 1.56 -9.98
CA THR A 80 -11.34 2.52 -10.44
C THR A 80 -11.09 3.03 -11.85
N ARG A 81 -9.98 2.65 -12.48
CA ARG A 81 -9.67 2.98 -13.87
C ARG A 81 -10.65 2.31 -14.82
N LYS A 82 -10.96 2.99 -15.92
CA LYS A 82 -11.93 2.48 -16.94
C LYS A 82 -11.50 1.15 -17.55
N GLU A 83 -10.21 0.94 -17.72
CA GLU A 83 -9.63 -0.26 -18.34
C GLU A 83 -9.55 -1.44 -17.37
N ASP A 84 -9.71 -1.21 -16.08
CA ASP A 84 -9.64 -2.26 -15.08
C ASP A 84 -10.86 -3.20 -15.18
N LYS A 85 -10.58 -4.50 -15.21
CA LYS A 85 -11.60 -5.56 -15.29
C LYS A 85 -11.60 -6.48 -14.07
N SER A 86 -10.86 -6.11 -13.03
CA SER A 86 -10.72 -6.93 -11.82
C SER A 86 -11.98 -7.00 -10.96
N ASN A 87 -12.89 -6.04 -11.10
CA ASN A 87 -14.04 -5.84 -10.21
C ASN A 87 -13.63 -5.60 -8.73
N LEU A 88 -12.43 -5.08 -8.51
CA LEU A 88 -11.86 -4.82 -7.17
C LEU A 88 -11.99 -3.35 -6.72
N ASN A 89 -12.82 -2.56 -7.38
CA ASN A 89 -13.03 -1.13 -7.10
C ASN A 89 -13.59 -0.82 -5.68
N HIS A 90 -13.92 -1.86 -4.93
CA HIS A 90 -14.36 -1.75 -3.54
C HIS A 90 -13.21 -1.92 -2.53
N LEU A 91 -12.01 -2.28 -2.97
CA LEU A 91 -10.87 -2.48 -2.08
C LEU A 91 -10.30 -1.15 -1.59
N ALA A 92 -9.92 -1.11 -0.31
CA ALA A 92 -9.04 -0.08 0.22
C ALA A 92 -7.61 -0.23 -0.34
N ALA A 93 -6.84 0.84 -0.36
CA ALA A 93 -5.45 0.80 -0.85
C ALA A 93 -4.57 -0.20 -0.10
N VAL A 94 -4.82 -0.41 1.19
CA VAL A 94 -4.12 -1.44 1.99
C VAL A 94 -4.39 -2.85 1.47
N GLY A 95 -5.63 -3.14 1.02
CA GLY A 95 -5.98 -4.41 0.41
C GLY A 95 -5.30 -4.61 -0.95
N LEU A 96 -5.24 -3.56 -1.78
CA LEU A 96 -4.52 -3.57 -3.05
C LEU A 96 -3.02 -3.76 -2.84
N THR A 97 -2.43 -3.08 -1.86
CA THR A 97 -1.02 -3.24 -1.48
C THR A 97 -0.74 -4.68 -1.03
N PHE A 98 -1.64 -5.28 -0.27
CA PHE A 98 -1.50 -6.68 0.13
C PHE A 98 -1.52 -7.61 -1.08
N LEU A 99 -2.44 -7.42 -2.04
CA LEU A 99 -2.49 -8.20 -3.28
C LEU A 99 -1.23 -7.99 -4.14
N PHE A 100 -0.72 -6.76 -4.22
CA PHE A 100 0.55 -6.47 -4.89
C PHE A 100 1.70 -7.27 -4.26
N VAL A 101 1.81 -7.29 -2.94
CA VAL A 101 2.86 -8.05 -2.23
C VAL A 101 2.68 -9.57 -2.41
N VAL A 102 1.44 -10.07 -2.50
CA VAL A 102 1.15 -11.48 -2.83
C VAL A 102 1.63 -11.82 -4.24
N ALA A 103 1.33 -10.95 -5.22
CA ALA A 103 1.77 -11.15 -6.60
C ALA A 103 3.30 -11.08 -6.73
N LEU A 104 3.93 -10.11 -6.06
CA LEU A 104 5.39 -9.99 -6.00
C LEU A 104 6.03 -11.24 -5.41
N ARG A 105 5.51 -11.75 -4.28
CA ARG A 105 5.99 -12.99 -3.66
C ARG A 105 5.89 -14.17 -4.62
N ARG A 106 4.78 -14.29 -5.35
CA ARG A 106 4.60 -15.33 -6.36
C ARG A 106 5.64 -15.22 -7.46
N SER A 107 5.85 -14.05 -8.03
CA SER A 107 6.85 -13.81 -9.08
C SER A 107 8.27 -14.14 -8.60
N LEU A 108 8.64 -13.76 -7.37
CA LEU A 108 9.94 -14.07 -6.79
C LEU A 108 10.11 -15.59 -6.57
N ARG A 109 9.06 -16.29 -6.16
CA ARG A 109 9.08 -17.76 -6.04
C ARG A 109 9.29 -18.44 -7.40
N GLU A 110 8.61 -18.00 -8.44
CA GLU A 110 8.76 -18.52 -9.80
C GLU A 110 10.18 -18.27 -10.34
N ARG A 111 10.85 -17.20 -9.90
CA ARG A 111 12.25 -16.89 -10.20
C ARG A 111 13.26 -17.57 -9.26
N ARG A 112 12.81 -18.38 -8.31
CA ARG A 112 13.64 -19.09 -7.33
C ARG A 112 14.43 -18.20 -6.38
N GLU A 113 13.98 -16.95 -6.15
CA GLU A 113 14.65 -15.98 -5.27
C GLU A 113 14.55 -16.32 -3.77
N PHE A 114 13.82 -17.38 -3.42
CA PHE A 114 13.70 -17.90 -2.05
C PHE A 114 14.53 -19.13 -1.77
N ASN A 115 15.46 -19.51 -2.65
CA ASN A 115 16.29 -20.70 -2.43
C ASN A 115 17.16 -20.55 -1.16
N ASP A 116 17.70 -19.35 -0.94
CA ASP A 116 18.64 -19.05 0.15
C ASP A 116 18.02 -18.18 1.27
N ILE A 117 16.78 -17.74 1.11
CA ILE A 117 16.08 -16.92 2.10
C ILE A 117 14.68 -17.48 2.38
N LYS A 118 14.26 -17.41 3.65
CA LYS A 118 12.94 -17.87 4.05
C LYS A 118 11.85 -17.04 3.39
N GLU A 119 10.94 -17.70 2.66
CA GLU A 119 9.79 -17.05 2.09
C GLU A 119 8.89 -16.42 3.20
N PRO A 120 8.51 -15.12 3.06
CA PRO A 120 7.76 -14.44 4.09
C PRO A 120 6.32 -14.96 4.20
N ASN A 121 5.86 -15.18 5.43
CA ASN A 121 4.46 -15.48 5.71
C ASN A 121 3.63 -14.19 5.67
N LEU A 122 2.93 -13.95 4.56
CA LEU A 122 2.13 -12.75 4.37
C LEU A 122 0.86 -12.73 5.23
N LYS A 123 0.35 -13.88 5.68
CA LYS A 123 -0.86 -13.93 6.51
C LYS A 123 -0.73 -13.12 7.80
N LYS A 124 0.49 -13.02 8.36
CA LYS A 124 0.75 -12.22 9.56
C LYS A 124 0.51 -10.71 9.42
N TYR A 125 0.27 -10.23 8.19
CA TYR A 125 -0.03 -8.82 7.93
C TYR A 125 -1.54 -8.56 7.75
N LEU A 126 -2.38 -9.60 7.80
CA LEU A 126 -3.83 -9.44 7.66
C LEU A 126 -4.45 -8.63 8.80
N ASP A 127 -3.82 -8.56 9.97
CA ASP A 127 -4.21 -7.67 11.07
C ASP A 127 -4.16 -6.19 10.65
N VAL A 128 -3.05 -5.76 10.02
CA VAL A 128 -2.90 -4.39 9.49
C VAL A 128 -3.85 -4.15 8.32
N VAL A 129 -4.03 -5.15 7.45
CA VAL A 129 -4.96 -5.06 6.32
C VAL A 129 -6.39 -4.90 6.81
N ALA A 130 -6.80 -5.64 7.84
CA ALA A 130 -8.12 -5.50 8.44
C ALA A 130 -8.33 -4.11 9.05
N LEU A 131 -7.36 -3.63 9.84
CA LEU A 131 -7.42 -2.30 10.43
C LEU A 131 -7.56 -1.22 9.36
N GLY A 132 -6.68 -1.20 8.35
CA GLY A 132 -6.72 -0.20 7.30
C GLY A 132 -8.01 -0.26 6.47
N THR A 133 -8.52 -1.48 6.18
CA THR A 133 -9.79 -1.65 5.47
C THR A 133 -10.98 -1.06 6.24
N ILE A 134 -11.00 -1.23 7.57
CA ILE A 134 -12.07 -0.67 8.41
C ILE A 134 -11.92 0.85 8.55
N CYS A 135 -10.70 1.33 8.78
CA CYS A 135 -10.44 2.77 8.96
C CYS A 135 -10.71 3.58 7.69
N ASP A 136 -10.57 2.99 6.52
CA ASP A 136 -10.86 3.60 5.23
C ASP A 136 -12.37 3.62 4.89
N VAL A 137 -13.21 3.02 5.75
CA VAL A 137 -14.68 3.02 5.64
C VAL A 137 -15.20 2.46 4.31
N VAL A 138 -14.46 1.57 3.68
CA VAL A 138 -14.87 0.89 2.44
C VAL A 138 -15.92 -0.19 2.70
N GLN A 139 -16.67 -0.56 1.67
CA GLN A 139 -17.70 -1.60 1.77
C GLN A 139 -17.10 -2.96 2.17
N LEU A 140 -17.59 -3.56 3.25
CA LEU A 140 -17.18 -4.88 3.73
C LEU A 140 -17.85 -6.02 2.93
N LYS A 141 -17.54 -6.08 1.64
CA LYS A 141 -17.98 -7.15 0.73
C LYS A 141 -16.79 -7.90 0.13
N SER A 142 -17.03 -9.10 -0.38
CA SER A 142 -16.04 -9.90 -1.10
C SER A 142 -14.69 -9.98 -0.34
N LEU A 143 -13.58 -9.61 -0.96
CA LEU A 143 -12.24 -9.67 -0.37
C LEU A 143 -12.09 -8.78 0.87
N ASN A 144 -12.68 -7.58 0.93
CA ASN A 144 -12.63 -6.74 2.12
C ASN A 144 -13.17 -7.48 3.34
N ARG A 145 -14.33 -8.17 3.19
CA ARG A 145 -14.92 -8.96 4.26
C ARG A 145 -14.01 -10.12 4.67
N ALA A 146 -13.39 -10.79 3.70
CA ALA A 146 -12.45 -11.88 3.98
C ALA A 146 -11.20 -11.37 4.72
N PHE A 147 -10.60 -10.28 4.27
CA PHE A 147 -9.45 -9.65 4.92
C PHE A 147 -9.76 -9.25 6.36
N VAL A 148 -10.90 -8.59 6.59
CA VAL A 148 -11.32 -8.18 7.94
C VAL A 148 -11.56 -9.41 8.83
N LYS A 149 -12.31 -10.41 8.34
CA LYS A 149 -12.60 -11.63 9.11
C LYS A 149 -11.33 -12.36 9.53
N GLU A 150 -10.38 -12.54 8.61
CA GLU A 150 -9.13 -13.25 8.93
C GLU A 150 -8.16 -12.37 9.74
N GLY A 151 -8.13 -11.07 9.46
CA GLY A 151 -7.27 -10.14 10.21
C GLY A 151 -7.69 -9.96 11.66
N LEU A 152 -8.98 -9.91 11.96
CA LEU A 152 -9.47 -9.83 13.35
C LEU A 152 -9.08 -11.04 14.19
N LYS A 153 -8.98 -12.23 13.59
CA LYS A 153 -8.46 -13.42 14.30
C LYS A 153 -7.01 -13.28 14.71
N ILE A 154 -6.24 -12.52 13.94
CA ILE A 154 -4.80 -12.33 14.15
C ILE A 154 -4.54 -11.16 15.10
N ILE A 155 -5.37 -10.13 15.07
CA ILE A 155 -5.16 -8.89 15.82
C ILE A 155 -5.07 -9.14 17.33
N ASN A 156 -5.85 -10.09 17.84
CA ASN A 156 -5.85 -10.48 19.25
C ASN A 156 -4.51 -11.08 19.73
N ASN A 157 -3.74 -11.64 18.79
CA ASN A 157 -2.44 -12.25 19.05
C ASN A 157 -1.30 -11.53 18.33
N THR A 158 -1.52 -10.28 17.91
CA THR A 158 -0.50 -9.53 17.16
C THR A 158 0.72 -9.25 18.03
N GLU A 159 1.90 -9.39 17.47
CA GLU A 159 3.17 -8.99 18.10
C GLU A 159 3.59 -7.55 17.75
N LYS A 160 2.83 -6.88 16.90
CA LYS A 160 3.13 -5.51 16.46
C LYS A 160 2.84 -4.50 17.58
N ALA A 161 3.87 -3.84 18.08
CA ALA A 161 3.77 -2.92 19.21
C ALA A 161 2.69 -1.83 19.02
N GLY A 162 2.62 -1.23 17.82
CA GLY A 162 1.61 -0.21 17.50
C GLY A 162 0.17 -0.73 17.61
N LEU A 163 -0.10 -1.94 17.10
CA LEU A 163 -1.43 -2.54 17.21
C LEU A 163 -1.76 -2.92 18.66
N LYS A 164 -0.80 -3.49 19.42
CA LYS A 164 -0.98 -3.76 20.85
C LYS A 164 -1.35 -2.51 21.62
N SER A 165 -0.60 -1.42 21.42
CA SER A 165 -0.86 -0.14 22.09
C SER A 165 -2.23 0.43 21.71
N LEU A 166 -2.60 0.34 20.44
CA LEU A 166 -3.91 0.80 19.95
C LEU A 166 -5.05 0.01 20.60
N CYS A 167 -4.95 -1.31 20.65
CA CYS A 167 -5.94 -2.17 21.32
C CYS A 167 -6.06 -1.84 22.80
N SER A 168 -4.93 -1.63 23.48
CA SER A 168 -4.91 -1.25 24.91
C SER A 168 -5.61 0.08 25.16
N VAL A 169 -5.30 1.12 24.36
CA VAL A 169 -5.94 2.45 24.48
C VAL A 169 -7.44 2.36 24.19
N ALA A 170 -7.83 1.53 23.21
CA ALA A 170 -9.22 1.30 22.85
C ALA A 170 -9.97 0.39 23.86
N LYS A 171 -9.28 -0.09 24.92
CA LYS A 171 -9.83 -1.02 25.91
C LYS A 171 -10.44 -2.29 25.29
N ILE A 172 -9.87 -2.75 24.18
CA ILE A 172 -10.23 -4.01 23.58
C ILE A 172 -9.55 -5.08 24.43
N GLU A 173 -10.31 -5.68 25.35
CA GLU A 173 -9.84 -6.84 26.10
C GLU A 173 -9.78 -8.04 25.17
N ASN A 174 -8.69 -8.80 25.24
CA ASN A 174 -8.62 -10.09 24.56
C ASN A 174 -9.68 -11.00 25.21
N GLU A 175 -10.80 -11.19 24.55
CA GLU A 175 -11.67 -12.31 24.89
C GLU A 175 -10.85 -13.59 24.73
N ARG A 176 -10.57 -14.21 25.87
CA ARG A 176 -9.83 -15.48 25.98
C ARG A 176 -10.68 -16.64 25.52
#